data_4633728135d94360e772b164125c2c0a
#
_entry.id   4633728135d94360e772b164125c2c0a
#
_cell.length_a   1.000
_cell.length_b   1.000
_cell.length_c   1.000
_cell.angle_alpha   90.00
_cell.angle_beta   90.00
_cell.angle_gamma   90.00
#
_symmetry.space_group_name_H-M   'P 1'
#
loop_
_entity.id
_entity.type
_entity.pdbx_description
1 polymer ?
#
loop_
_entity_poly.entity_id
_entity_poly.type
_entity_poly.pdbx_seq_one_letter_code
_entity_poly.pdbx_strand_id
1 'polypeptide(L)'
;MERNNEYLNKLLKIQAELQSTQARLDAIESGGEKPEEVAYDPPKQATIGDFFTPDEIRIINKEFSDSLNRKVECDGLDYALACACGVISGLVDVFFVKTPHDGVIGNVSDSLFDKAVVALAGEKNNGEKRSIASAIGFFENKAKVTYDQAKTQEIAKQLTDGFAETIEHLSTKNHHAKSLSHYPDIFGLISSICNQFTNTSSFLDTAKGRITIVNGSNSTLELQGNTLPAKVFSGFVNWLFHCISDVAGSSGNRGPGSGPGTGLPIPFTEFFQFCNFGALKDADGHNQTVATVMIKVYEEGYDLRHGVAASMPVLLNDLLLRAVFVVKQHFYNGISWSDLLKKRDEDKLQRMVTVGAGALCLIDLSEAAITSWGNWVVFFSHLNLSAWTRLAAQGVEELKLLSDREMHNIELLEKEIEEKRANLLKRSELLAT
;
A
#
# COMPACT_ATOMS: atom_id res chain seq x y z
N MET A 1 -16.75 17.29 1.37
CA MET A 1 -17.17 18.68 1.11
C MET A 1 -18.60 18.97 1.58
N GLU A 2 -19.62 18.16 1.24
CA GLU A 2 -21.01 18.42 1.70
C GLU A 2 -21.18 18.40 3.22
N ARG A 3 -20.57 17.44 3.92
CA ARG A 3 -20.66 17.31 5.37
C ARG A 3 -20.05 18.51 6.11
N ASN A 4 -18.94 19.06 5.62
CA ASN A 4 -18.30 20.26 6.18
C ASN A 4 -19.17 21.51 5.98
N ASN A 5 -19.89 21.62 4.87
CA ASN A 5 -20.83 22.71 4.64
C ASN A 5 -22.07 22.63 5.56
N GLU A 6 -22.54 21.44 5.88
CA GLU A 6 -23.64 21.23 6.81
C GLU A 6 -23.26 21.62 8.25
N TYR A 7 -22.06 21.23 8.71
CA TYR A 7 -21.51 21.63 10.00
C TYR A 7 -21.31 23.16 10.08
N LEU A 8 -20.70 23.74 9.06
CA LEU A 8 -20.49 25.18 9.00
C LEU A 8 -21.82 25.96 9.09
N ASN A 9 -22.84 25.53 8.36
CA ASN A 9 -24.18 26.15 8.41
C ASN A 9 -24.84 26.02 9.79
N LYS A 10 -24.63 24.89 10.48
CA LYS A 10 -25.13 24.67 11.84
C LYS A 10 -24.44 25.58 12.85
N LEU A 11 -23.12 25.71 12.76
CA LEU A 11 -22.33 26.63 13.60
C LEU A 11 -22.73 28.07 13.38
N LEU A 12 -22.91 28.52 12.13
CA LEU A 12 -23.36 29.86 11.79
C LEU A 12 -24.75 30.18 12.37
N LYS A 13 -25.67 29.21 12.37
CA LYS A 13 -27.01 29.37 12.94
C LYS A 13 -26.95 29.54 14.47
N ILE A 14 -26.22 28.69 15.17
CA ILE A 14 -26.01 28.77 16.65
C ILE A 14 -25.41 30.14 17.01
N GLN A 15 -24.46 30.61 16.23
CA GLN A 15 -23.81 31.87 16.47
C GLN A 15 -24.74 33.09 16.27
N ALA A 16 -25.60 33.08 15.29
CA ALA A 16 -26.59 34.12 15.10
C ALA A 16 -27.56 34.19 16.31
N GLU A 17 -27.97 33.03 16.82
CA GLU A 17 -28.79 32.95 18.04
C GLU A 17 -28.05 33.51 19.26
N LEU A 18 -26.74 33.25 19.41
CA LEU A 18 -25.90 33.76 20.49
C LEU A 18 -25.78 35.30 20.44
N GLN A 19 -25.51 35.87 19.26
CA GLN A 19 -25.41 37.32 19.08
C GLN A 19 -26.73 38.05 19.39
N SER A 20 -27.85 37.49 18.90
CA SER A 20 -29.18 38.06 19.19
C SER A 20 -29.48 38.04 20.72
N THR A 21 -29.09 36.91 21.38
CA THR A 21 -29.25 36.78 22.85
C THR A 21 -28.34 37.74 23.59
N GLN A 22 -27.10 37.92 23.16
CA GLN A 22 -26.16 38.89 23.75
C GLN A 22 -26.70 40.33 23.59
N ALA A 23 -27.16 40.73 22.41
CA ALA A 23 -27.72 42.07 22.20
C ALA A 23 -28.96 42.33 23.07
N ARG A 24 -29.80 41.31 23.30
CA ARG A 24 -30.96 41.40 24.20
C ARG A 24 -30.51 41.54 25.66
N LEU A 25 -29.50 40.85 26.08
CA LEU A 25 -28.91 40.98 27.43
C LEU A 25 -28.30 42.35 27.65
N ASP A 26 -27.53 42.86 26.70
CA ASP A 26 -26.91 44.18 26.77
C ASP A 26 -27.97 45.28 26.81
N ALA A 27 -29.07 45.14 26.11
CA ALA A 27 -30.22 46.07 26.15
C ALA A 27 -30.92 46.02 27.51
N ILE A 28 -31.10 44.86 28.13
CA ILE A 28 -31.69 44.70 29.46
C ILE A 28 -30.77 45.29 30.54
N GLU A 29 -29.45 44.98 30.46
CA GLU A 29 -28.44 45.51 31.42
C GLU A 29 -28.30 47.02 31.37
N SER A 30 -28.48 47.64 30.17
CA SER A 30 -28.43 49.09 29.99
C SER A 30 -29.73 49.82 30.37
N GLY A 31 -30.77 49.08 30.82
CA GLY A 31 -32.06 49.70 31.23
C GLY A 31 -32.90 50.21 30.05
N GLY A 32 -32.62 49.76 28.81
CA GLY A 32 -33.36 50.08 27.61
C GLY A 32 -34.65 49.29 27.47
N GLU A 33 -35.64 49.81 26.69
CA GLU A 33 -36.84 49.07 26.32
C GLU A 33 -36.46 47.80 25.56
N LYS A 34 -37.24 46.71 25.79
CA LYS A 34 -37.04 45.42 25.06
C LYS A 34 -37.08 45.71 23.56
N PRO A 35 -36.04 45.33 22.80
CA PRO A 35 -36.10 45.51 21.37
C PRO A 35 -37.26 44.68 20.80
N GLU A 36 -38.09 45.32 19.90
CA GLU A 36 -39.14 44.67 19.16
C GLU A 36 -38.54 43.44 18.42
N GLU A 37 -39.28 42.35 18.38
CA GLU A 37 -38.82 41.09 17.77
C GLU A 37 -38.65 41.32 16.26
N VAL A 38 -37.44 41.74 15.87
CA VAL A 38 -37.09 41.91 14.45
C VAL A 38 -36.91 40.49 13.89
N ALA A 39 -37.79 40.11 12.97
CA ALA A 39 -37.66 38.87 12.23
C ALA A 39 -36.27 38.85 11.54
N TYR A 40 -35.41 37.94 11.97
CA TYR A 40 -34.11 37.77 11.38
C TYR A 40 -34.26 37.12 9.99
N ASP A 41 -33.99 37.90 8.95
CA ASP A 41 -33.89 37.42 7.57
C ASP A 41 -32.39 37.17 7.30
N PRO A 42 -31.93 35.91 7.30
CA PRO A 42 -30.52 35.63 7.13
C PRO A 42 -30.05 36.06 5.76
N PRO A 43 -28.93 36.77 5.64
CA PRO A 43 -28.37 37.15 4.35
C PRO A 43 -28.14 35.92 3.46
N LYS A 44 -28.47 36.01 2.17
CA LYS A 44 -28.36 34.88 1.19
C LYS A 44 -26.99 34.26 1.07
N GLN A 45 -25.94 34.92 1.56
CA GLN A 45 -24.58 34.46 1.74
C GLN A 45 -23.96 35.17 2.93
N ALA A 46 -24.21 34.63 4.13
CA ALA A 46 -23.58 35.16 5.33
C ALA A 46 -22.07 34.77 5.35
N THR A 47 -21.23 35.77 5.59
CA THR A 47 -19.79 35.58 5.78
C THR A 47 -19.45 35.58 7.27
N ILE A 48 -18.31 34.99 7.63
CA ILE A 48 -17.82 35.05 9.02
C ILE A 48 -17.77 36.48 9.59
N GLY A 49 -17.51 37.50 8.73
CA GLY A 49 -17.48 38.90 9.09
C GLY A 49 -18.85 39.51 9.45
N ASP A 50 -19.95 38.85 9.11
CA ASP A 50 -21.31 39.32 9.45
C ASP A 50 -21.70 38.89 10.90
N PHE A 51 -20.99 37.97 11.49
CA PHE A 51 -21.27 37.36 12.80
C PHE A 51 -20.23 37.66 13.86
N PHE A 52 -19.01 38.06 13.46
CA PHE A 52 -17.89 38.29 14.36
C PHE A 52 -17.27 39.65 14.14
N THR A 53 -16.89 40.30 15.22
CA THR A 53 -16.02 41.46 15.14
C THR A 53 -14.66 41.12 14.56
N PRO A 54 -13.95 42.06 13.93
CA PRO A 54 -12.58 41.80 13.42
C PRO A 54 -11.61 41.26 14.48
N ASP A 55 -11.78 41.63 15.76
CA ASP A 55 -10.93 41.14 16.86
C ASP A 55 -11.29 39.69 17.21
N GLU A 56 -12.57 39.33 17.24
CA GLU A 56 -13.01 37.94 17.45
C GLU A 56 -12.55 37.03 16.31
N ILE A 57 -12.68 37.49 15.06
CA ILE A 57 -12.15 36.77 13.89
C ILE A 57 -10.63 36.55 14.04
N ARG A 58 -9.91 37.54 14.56
CA ARG A 58 -8.47 37.43 14.76
C ARG A 58 -8.12 36.44 15.88
N ILE A 59 -8.89 36.41 16.95
CA ILE A 59 -8.75 35.47 18.06
C ILE A 59 -9.07 34.06 17.56
N ILE A 60 -10.19 33.85 16.88
CA ILE A 60 -10.60 32.57 16.33
C ILE A 60 -9.57 32.07 15.29
N ASN A 61 -9.11 32.93 14.39
CA ASN A 61 -8.09 32.57 13.42
C ASN A 61 -6.73 32.22 14.09
N LYS A 62 -6.41 32.89 15.21
CA LYS A 62 -5.22 32.59 15.98
C LYS A 62 -5.37 31.27 16.73
N GLU A 63 -6.47 31.03 17.43
CA GLU A 63 -6.76 29.79 18.13
C GLU A 63 -6.90 28.61 17.17
N PHE A 64 -7.52 28.82 16.00
CA PHE A 64 -7.60 27.84 14.91
C PHE A 64 -6.23 27.60 14.28
N SER A 65 -5.44 28.65 14.06
CA SER A 65 -4.05 28.53 13.61
C SER A 65 -3.16 27.86 14.66
N ASP A 66 -3.37 28.13 15.95
CA ASP A 66 -2.60 27.51 17.03
C ASP A 66 -3.04 26.05 17.29
N SER A 67 -4.30 25.70 17.03
CA SER A 67 -4.82 24.33 17.09
C SER A 67 -4.49 23.52 15.83
N LEU A 68 -4.54 24.12 14.65
CA LEU A 68 -3.99 23.56 13.41
C LEU A 68 -2.46 23.47 13.50
N ASN A 69 -1.81 24.37 14.19
CA ASN A 69 -0.40 24.41 14.53
C ASN A 69 -0.06 23.69 15.86
N ARG A 70 -0.88 22.78 16.35
CA ARG A 70 -0.34 21.64 17.08
C ARG A 70 0.51 20.87 16.07
N LYS A 71 1.63 21.48 15.73
CA LYS A 71 2.67 20.93 14.90
C LYS A 71 2.99 19.58 15.49
N VAL A 72 2.97 18.58 14.64
CA VAL A 72 3.94 17.51 14.81
C VAL A 72 5.26 18.26 14.91
N GLU A 73 5.74 18.46 16.13
CA GLU A 73 6.94 19.29 16.39
C GLU A 73 8.20 18.53 16.01
N CYS A 74 8.32 18.21 14.71
CA CYS A 74 9.59 17.81 14.14
C CYS A 74 10.44 19.08 14.00
N ASP A 75 11.55 19.10 14.67
CA ASP A 75 12.57 20.13 14.51
C ASP A 75 13.49 19.84 13.31
N GLY A 76 14.37 20.78 12.97
CA GLY A 76 15.31 20.59 11.86
C GLY A 76 16.22 19.37 12.03
N LEU A 77 16.53 18.97 13.26
CA LEU A 77 17.34 17.78 13.53
C LEU A 77 16.55 16.48 13.25
N ASP A 78 15.24 16.45 13.56
CA ASP A 78 14.38 15.28 13.23
C ASP A 78 14.35 15.04 11.74
N TYR A 79 14.15 16.10 10.93
CA TYR A 79 14.17 16.00 9.48
C TYR A 79 15.54 15.60 8.93
N ALA A 80 16.61 16.16 9.45
CA ALA A 80 17.98 15.82 9.04
C ALA A 80 18.29 14.34 9.34
N LEU A 81 17.92 13.86 10.51
CA LEU A 81 18.10 12.46 10.91
C LEU A 81 17.22 11.51 10.07
N ALA A 82 15.98 11.91 9.79
CA ALA A 82 15.08 11.14 8.93
C ALA A 82 15.63 11.02 7.51
N CYS A 83 16.06 12.13 6.92
CA CYS A 83 16.72 12.12 5.61
C CYS A 83 17.99 11.26 5.60
N ALA A 84 18.83 11.36 6.64
CA ALA A 84 20.06 10.57 6.73
C ALA A 84 19.77 9.05 6.77
N CYS A 85 18.78 8.62 7.57
CA CYS A 85 18.35 7.23 7.62
C CYS A 85 17.84 6.75 6.26
N GLY A 86 17.01 7.56 5.58
CA GLY A 86 16.49 7.25 4.25
C GLY A 86 17.61 7.14 3.20
N VAL A 87 18.56 8.06 3.21
CA VAL A 87 19.74 8.02 2.32
C VAL A 87 20.58 6.78 2.57
N ILE A 88 20.88 6.44 3.84
CA ILE A 88 21.63 5.22 4.18
C ILE A 88 20.91 3.98 3.63
N SER A 89 19.60 3.90 3.85
CA SER A 89 18.79 2.78 3.40
C SER A 89 18.68 2.72 1.86
N GLY A 90 18.57 3.87 1.18
CA GLY A 90 18.62 3.96 -0.27
C GLY A 90 19.96 3.53 -0.85
N LEU A 91 21.08 3.87 -0.19
CA LEU A 91 22.40 3.38 -0.59
C LEU A 91 22.53 1.86 -0.38
N VAL A 92 21.95 1.31 0.68
CA VAL A 92 21.87 -0.16 0.86
C VAL A 92 21.09 -0.80 -0.27
N ASP A 93 20.00 -0.19 -0.72
CA ASP A 93 19.23 -0.65 -1.87
C ASP A 93 20.11 -0.71 -3.12
N VAL A 94 20.67 0.43 -3.50
CA VAL A 94 21.50 0.58 -4.72
C VAL A 94 22.71 -0.36 -4.75
N PHE A 95 23.38 -0.57 -3.61
CA PHE A 95 24.64 -1.34 -3.60
C PHE A 95 24.47 -2.81 -3.25
N PHE A 96 23.43 -3.19 -2.50
CA PHE A 96 23.29 -4.54 -1.95
C PHE A 96 22.05 -5.29 -2.43
N VAL A 97 20.97 -4.60 -2.78
CA VAL A 97 19.80 -5.24 -3.41
C VAL A 97 19.98 -5.28 -4.91
N LYS A 98 20.22 -4.13 -5.55
CA LYS A 98 20.40 -4.00 -7.00
C LYS A 98 19.22 -4.53 -7.81
N THR A 99 19.52 -4.94 -9.04
CA THR A 99 18.57 -5.65 -9.90
C THR A 99 18.40 -7.12 -9.48
N PRO A 100 17.32 -7.77 -9.90
CA PRO A 100 17.11 -9.20 -9.64
C PRO A 100 18.35 -10.03 -9.98
N HIS A 101 18.72 -10.92 -9.06
CA HIS A 101 19.85 -11.86 -9.14
C HIS A 101 21.27 -11.26 -9.05
N ASP A 102 21.43 -9.93 -9.00
CA ASP A 102 22.77 -9.28 -9.01
C ASP A 102 23.24 -8.86 -7.60
N GLY A 103 22.33 -8.67 -6.68
CA GLY A 103 22.61 -8.15 -5.34
C GLY A 103 22.96 -9.23 -4.32
N VAL A 104 23.78 -8.87 -3.34
CA VAL A 104 24.12 -9.76 -2.20
C VAL A 104 22.84 -10.12 -1.42
N ILE A 105 21.96 -9.15 -1.17
CA ILE A 105 20.69 -9.37 -0.46
C ILE A 105 19.76 -10.25 -1.28
N GLY A 106 19.70 -10.05 -2.61
CA GLY A 106 18.93 -10.89 -3.53
C GLY A 106 19.39 -12.36 -3.45
N ASN A 107 20.67 -12.61 -3.52
CA ASN A 107 21.24 -13.97 -3.41
C ASN A 107 20.96 -14.62 -2.04
N VAL A 108 20.99 -13.84 -0.95
CA VAL A 108 20.62 -14.33 0.39
C VAL A 108 19.12 -14.67 0.44
N SER A 109 18.27 -13.83 -0.12
CA SER A 109 16.82 -14.07 -0.24
C SER A 109 16.54 -15.38 -1.00
N ASP A 110 17.13 -15.54 -2.19
CA ASP A 110 17.00 -16.78 -2.99
C ASP A 110 17.42 -18.02 -2.19
N SER A 111 18.56 -17.95 -1.51
CA SER A 111 19.05 -19.05 -0.66
C SER A 111 18.11 -19.37 0.51
N LEU A 112 17.49 -18.35 1.12
CA LEU A 112 16.54 -18.56 2.22
C LEU A 112 15.25 -19.24 1.72
N PHE A 113 14.71 -18.81 0.59
CA PHE A 113 13.55 -19.46 -0.01
C PHE A 113 13.86 -20.91 -0.42
N ASP A 114 14.99 -21.16 -1.05
CA ASP A 114 15.41 -22.51 -1.41
C ASP A 114 15.49 -23.43 -0.18
N LYS A 115 16.13 -22.94 0.90
CA LYS A 115 16.22 -23.69 2.16
C LYS A 115 14.87 -23.93 2.81
N ALA A 116 13.98 -22.93 2.77
CA ALA A 116 12.61 -23.05 3.28
C ALA A 116 11.81 -24.10 2.53
N VAL A 117 11.86 -24.10 1.19
CA VAL A 117 11.15 -25.07 0.35
C VAL A 117 11.71 -26.50 0.59
N VAL A 118 13.03 -26.66 0.70
CA VAL A 118 13.64 -27.96 1.03
C VAL A 118 13.23 -28.44 2.42
N ALA A 119 13.21 -27.54 3.42
CA ALA A 119 12.80 -27.88 4.78
C ALA A 119 11.33 -28.31 4.85
N LEU A 120 10.44 -27.59 4.15
CA LEU A 120 9.01 -27.91 4.07
C LEU A 120 8.74 -29.25 3.34
N ALA A 121 9.52 -29.57 2.32
CA ALA A 121 9.40 -30.84 1.59
C ALA A 121 9.89 -32.05 2.41
N GLY A 122 10.65 -31.82 3.48
CA GLY A 122 11.18 -32.87 4.35
C GLY A 122 12.19 -33.80 3.66
N GLU A 123 12.46 -34.93 4.30
CA GLU A 123 13.37 -35.94 3.78
C GLU A 123 12.69 -36.86 2.73
N LYS A 124 13.52 -37.55 1.94
CA LYS A 124 13.06 -38.64 1.09
C LYS A 124 12.74 -39.86 1.94
N ASN A 125 12.05 -40.84 1.34
CA ASN A 125 11.73 -42.11 2.02
C ASN A 125 12.94 -42.92 2.49
N ASN A 126 14.12 -42.63 1.96
CA ASN A 126 15.39 -43.26 2.35
C ASN A 126 16.16 -42.46 3.41
N GLY A 127 15.57 -41.40 4.00
CA GLY A 127 16.22 -40.56 5.00
C GLY A 127 17.20 -39.51 4.44
N GLU A 128 17.35 -39.41 3.11
CA GLU A 128 18.22 -38.40 2.50
C GLU A 128 17.49 -37.03 2.41
N LYS A 129 18.25 -35.95 2.61
CA LYS A 129 17.77 -34.59 2.35
C LYS A 129 17.44 -34.39 0.86
N ARG A 130 16.35 -33.73 0.58
CA ARG A 130 15.99 -33.38 -0.80
C ARG A 130 16.92 -32.29 -1.34
N SER A 131 17.27 -32.40 -2.61
CA SER A 131 17.77 -31.25 -3.37
C SER A 131 16.61 -30.31 -3.65
N ILE A 132 16.89 -29.05 -4.00
CA ILE A 132 15.84 -28.07 -4.33
C ILE A 132 14.96 -28.55 -5.49
N ALA A 133 15.52 -29.09 -6.55
CA ALA A 133 14.77 -29.68 -7.66
C ALA A 133 13.86 -30.85 -7.20
N SER A 134 14.34 -31.70 -6.29
CA SER A 134 13.52 -32.78 -5.71
C SER A 134 12.42 -32.25 -4.76
N ALA A 135 12.64 -31.13 -4.10
CA ALA A 135 11.64 -30.51 -3.24
C ALA A 135 10.53 -29.84 -4.07
N ILE A 136 10.89 -29.12 -5.14
CA ILE A 136 9.95 -28.55 -6.11
C ILE A 136 9.09 -29.67 -6.70
N GLY A 137 9.70 -30.71 -7.28
CA GLY A 137 8.96 -31.83 -7.84
C GLY A 137 8.10 -32.61 -6.83
N PHE A 138 8.46 -32.59 -5.54
CA PHE A 138 7.58 -33.14 -4.48
C PHE A 138 6.28 -32.35 -4.36
N PHE A 139 6.35 -31.01 -4.31
CA PHE A 139 5.16 -30.15 -4.22
C PHE A 139 4.34 -30.20 -5.51
N GLU A 140 4.97 -30.10 -6.69
CA GLU A 140 4.28 -30.23 -8.00
C GLU A 140 3.52 -31.54 -8.11
N ASN A 141 4.07 -32.65 -7.65
CA ASN A 141 3.39 -33.94 -7.65
C ASN A 141 2.25 -34.05 -6.62
N LYS A 142 2.30 -33.26 -5.56
CA LYS A 142 1.25 -33.24 -4.51
C LYS A 142 0.16 -32.22 -4.84
N ALA A 143 0.52 -31.10 -5.43
CA ALA A 143 -0.40 -30.05 -5.84
C ALA A 143 -0.95 -30.35 -7.22
N LYS A 144 -2.11 -31.00 -7.28
CA LYS A 144 -2.80 -31.25 -8.55
C LYS A 144 -3.58 -30.00 -8.97
N VAL A 145 -2.95 -29.11 -9.71
CA VAL A 145 -3.60 -27.96 -10.36
C VAL A 145 -3.77 -28.23 -11.85
N THR A 146 -4.69 -27.52 -12.50
CA THR A 146 -5.12 -27.79 -13.88
C THR A 146 -4.06 -27.44 -14.93
N TYR A 147 -3.01 -26.75 -14.56
CA TYR A 147 -1.94 -26.40 -15.47
C TYR A 147 -0.60 -26.76 -14.85
N ASP A 148 0.24 -27.36 -15.66
CA ASP A 148 1.66 -27.52 -15.42
C ASP A 148 2.43 -26.94 -16.61
N GLN A 149 3.76 -26.92 -16.53
CA GLN A 149 4.62 -26.32 -17.54
C GLN A 149 4.49 -27.01 -18.91
N ALA A 150 4.36 -28.32 -18.91
CA ALA A 150 4.18 -29.08 -20.12
C ALA A 150 2.84 -28.77 -20.81
N LYS A 151 1.77 -28.62 -20.01
CA LYS A 151 0.46 -28.20 -20.50
C LYS A 151 0.42 -26.77 -20.97
N THR A 152 1.13 -25.86 -20.28
CA THR A 152 1.26 -24.47 -20.72
C THR A 152 1.91 -24.40 -22.10
N GLN A 153 2.93 -25.21 -22.36
CA GLN A 153 3.55 -25.32 -23.68
C GLN A 153 2.60 -25.97 -24.72
N GLU A 154 1.85 -27.00 -24.32
CA GLU A 154 0.86 -27.63 -25.19
C GLU A 154 -0.32 -26.68 -25.48
N ILE A 155 -0.80 -25.95 -24.49
CA ILE A 155 -1.80 -24.90 -24.65
C ILE A 155 -1.27 -23.80 -25.57
N ALA A 156 -0.05 -23.34 -25.37
CA ALA A 156 0.60 -22.34 -26.23
C ALA A 156 0.73 -22.85 -27.66
N LYS A 157 1.03 -24.12 -27.85
CA LYS A 157 1.11 -24.76 -29.18
C LYS A 157 -0.25 -24.96 -29.85
N GLN A 158 -1.26 -25.37 -29.11
CA GLN A 158 -2.65 -25.45 -29.60
C GLN A 158 -3.20 -24.05 -29.93
N LEU A 159 -2.80 -23.01 -29.18
CA LEU A 159 -3.14 -21.62 -29.46
C LEU A 159 -2.46 -21.09 -30.73
N THR A 160 -1.24 -21.58 -31.05
CA THR A 160 -0.52 -21.21 -32.27
C THR A 160 -1.14 -21.86 -33.55
N ASP A 161 -1.75 -23.01 -33.42
CA ASP A 161 -2.31 -23.77 -34.57
C ASP A 161 -3.73 -23.36 -34.99
N GLY A 162 -4.38 -22.41 -34.32
CA GLY A 162 -5.73 -21.95 -34.70
C GLY A 162 -6.32 -20.91 -33.73
N PHE A 163 -5.69 -20.69 -32.59
CA PHE A 163 -6.09 -19.73 -31.57
C PHE A 163 -5.01 -18.68 -31.30
N ALA A 164 -4.11 -18.44 -32.23
CA ALA A 164 -2.95 -17.55 -32.10
C ALA A 164 -3.27 -16.11 -31.68
N GLU A 165 -4.54 -15.73 -31.65
CA GLU A 165 -4.99 -14.43 -31.15
C GLU A 165 -5.29 -14.41 -29.65
N THR A 166 -5.19 -15.53 -28.91
CA THR A 166 -5.85 -15.66 -27.62
C THR A 166 -4.96 -15.26 -26.43
N ILE A 167 -3.65 -15.61 -26.43
CA ILE A 167 -2.71 -15.17 -25.39
C ILE A 167 -1.37 -14.83 -26.05
N GLU A 168 -1.16 -13.56 -26.30
CA GLU A 168 0.06 -13.10 -26.96
C GLU A 168 1.29 -13.34 -26.07
N HIS A 169 2.34 -13.96 -26.64
CA HIS A 169 3.66 -14.15 -26.00
C HIS A 169 3.67 -14.93 -24.68
N LEU A 170 2.85 -15.97 -24.52
CA LEU A 170 2.98 -16.87 -23.37
C LEU A 170 4.29 -17.68 -23.49
N SER A 171 5.12 -17.63 -22.44
CA SER A 171 6.43 -18.30 -22.38
C SER A 171 6.65 -18.98 -21.03
N THR A 172 7.69 -19.81 -20.94
CA THR A 172 8.11 -20.40 -19.66
C THR A 172 8.63 -19.36 -18.64
N LYS A 173 9.00 -18.15 -19.10
CA LYS A 173 9.47 -17.08 -18.24
C LYS A 173 8.33 -16.24 -17.65
N ASN A 174 7.18 -16.17 -18.32
CA ASN A 174 6.09 -15.26 -17.93
C ASN A 174 4.77 -15.95 -17.58
N HIS A 175 4.69 -17.29 -17.70
CA HIS A 175 3.43 -17.99 -17.45
C HIS A 175 2.89 -17.80 -16.04
N HIS A 176 3.76 -17.72 -15.01
CA HIS A 176 3.32 -17.45 -13.66
C HIS A 176 2.68 -16.05 -13.54
N ALA A 177 3.30 -15.03 -14.14
CA ALA A 177 2.72 -13.69 -14.12
C ALA A 177 1.47 -13.56 -14.99
N LYS A 178 1.38 -14.29 -16.10
CA LYS A 178 0.19 -14.28 -16.96
C LYS A 178 -0.94 -15.16 -16.46
N SER A 179 -0.69 -16.14 -15.60
CA SER A 179 -1.72 -17.00 -15.02
C SER A 179 -2.22 -16.44 -13.68
N LEU A 180 -3.51 -16.12 -13.61
CA LEU A 180 -4.12 -15.61 -12.39
C LEU A 180 -3.95 -16.56 -11.19
N SER A 181 -3.99 -17.85 -11.40
CA SER A 181 -3.92 -18.83 -10.32
C SER A 181 -2.55 -18.95 -9.64
N HIS A 182 -1.51 -18.35 -10.22
CA HIS A 182 -0.15 -18.34 -9.63
C HIS A 182 0.10 -17.16 -8.69
N TYR A 183 -0.83 -16.21 -8.59
CA TYR A 183 -0.64 -15.10 -7.67
C TYR A 183 -0.83 -15.53 -6.22
N PRO A 184 0.10 -15.19 -5.30
CA PRO A 184 0.04 -15.57 -3.90
C PRO A 184 -0.81 -14.59 -3.09
N ASP A 185 -2.03 -14.31 -3.57
CA ASP A 185 -3.01 -13.40 -2.97
C ASP A 185 -4.43 -13.96 -3.10
N ILE A 186 -5.41 -13.16 -2.64
CA ILE A 186 -6.81 -13.59 -2.61
C ILE A 186 -7.39 -13.81 -4.01
N PHE A 187 -6.98 -13.05 -5.01
CA PHE A 187 -7.47 -13.19 -6.39
C PHE A 187 -6.88 -14.45 -7.03
N GLY A 188 -5.59 -14.71 -6.80
CA GLY A 188 -4.94 -15.94 -7.22
C GLY A 188 -5.56 -17.17 -6.58
N LEU A 189 -5.86 -17.12 -5.29
CA LEU A 189 -6.55 -18.20 -4.57
C LEU A 189 -7.93 -18.48 -5.17
N ILE A 190 -8.77 -17.45 -5.31
CA ILE A 190 -10.12 -17.61 -5.88
C ILE A 190 -10.04 -18.16 -7.30
N SER A 191 -9.18 -17.58 -8.14
CA SER A 191 -8.97 -18.03 -9.51
C SER A 191 -8.52 -19.49 -9.56
N SER A 192 -7.57 -19.89 -8.72
CA SER A 192 -7.08 -21.26 -8.64
C SER A 192 -8.18 -22.25 -8.23
N ILE A 193 -8.97 -21.93 -7.20
CA ILE A 193 -10.08 -22.78 -6.77
C ILE A 193 -11.12 -22.90 -7.89
N CYS A 194 -11.53 -21.79 -8.50
CA CYS A 194 -12.48 -21.83 -9.63
C CYS A 194 -11.95 -22.67 -10.80
N ASN A 195 -10.68 -22.48 -11.17
CA ASN A 195 -10.06 -23.24 -12.24
C ASN A 195 -10.00 -24.75 -11.95
N GLN A 196 -9.73 -25.12 -10.69
CA GLN A 196 -9.73 -26.52 -10.27
C GLN A 196 -11.14 -27.15 -10.32
N PHE A 197 -12.18 -26.39 -9.94
CA PHE A 197 -13.57 -26.87 -10.05
C PHE A 197 -14.04 -27.02 -11.50
N THR A 198 -13.64 -26.12 -12.38
CA THR A 198 -14.09 -26.07 -13.78
C THR A 198 -13.15 -26.80 -14.75
N ASN A 199 -12.01 -27.27 -14.27
CA ASN A 199 -10.92 -27.82 -15.09
C ASN A 199 -10.48 -26.85 -16.21
N THR A 200 -10.30 -25.58 -15.83
CA THR A 200 -9.88 -24.51 -16.74
C THR A 200 -8.57 -23.87 -16.26
N SER A 201 -7.99 -23.01 -17.05
CA SER A 201 -6.88 -22.12 -16.68
C SER A 201 -7.22 -20.69 -17.09
N SER A 202 -6.99 -19.75 -16.22
CA SER A 202 -7.31 -18.33 -16.42
C SER A 202 -6.03 -17.53 -16.63
N PHE A 203 -5.89 -16.92 -17.80
CA PHE A 203 -4.72 -16.15 -18.20
C PHE A 203 -5.07 -14.69 -18.44
N LEU A 204 -4.11 -13.81 -18.17
CA LEU A 204 -4.18 -12.39 -18.47
C LEU A 204 -3.62 -12.13 -19.87
N ASP A 205 -4.49 -11.65 -20.76
CA ASP A 205 -4.11 -11.16 -22.08
C ASP A 205 -3.76 -9.66 -21.95
N THR A 206 -2.46 -9.37 -21.81
CA THR A 206 -1.97 -8.01 -21.61
C THR A 206 -2.21 -7.10 -22.82
N ALA A 207 -2.23 -7.66 -24.03
CA ALA A 207 -2.50 -6.89 -25.24
C ALA A 207 -3.95 -6.40 -25.32
N LYS A 208 -4.88 -7.22 -24.84
CA LYS A 208 -6.32 -6.94 -24.89
C LYS A 208 -6.87 -6.44 -23.54
N GLY A 209 -6.06 -6.46 -22.47
CA GLY A 209 -6.47 -6.04 -21.12
C GLY A 209 -7.64 -6.87 -20.57
N ARG A 210 -7.68 -8.17 -20.86
CA ARG A 210 -8.78 -9.07 -20.48
C ARG A 210 -8.29 -10.40 -19.93
N ILE A 211 -9.17 -11.10 -19.22
CA ILE A 211 -8.95 -12.48 -18.80
C ILE A 211 -9.40 -13.43 -19.91
N THR A 212 -8.52 -14.38 -20.28
CA THR A 212 -8.81 -15.46 -21.20
C THR A 212 -8.86 -16.78 -20.44
N ILE A 213 -9.96 -17.52 -20.58
CA ILE A 213 -10.16 -18.83 -19.95
C ILE A 213 -9.93 -19.91 -21.00
N VAL A 214 -9.05 -20.87 -20.68
CA VAL A 214 -8.72 -22.00 -21.54
C VAL A 214 -9.15 -23.29 -20.85
N ASN A 215 -9.82 -24.17 -21.60
CA ASN A 215 -10.21 -25.48 -21.08
C ASN A 215 -8.96 -26.36 -20.87
N GLY A 216 -8.86 -26.99 -19.70
CA GLY A 216 -7.80 -27.95 -19.42
C GLY A 216 -7.95 -29.21 -20.26
N SER A 217 -6.83 -29.76 -20.75
CA SER A 217 -6.80 -30.99 -21.48
C SER A 217 -7.05 -32.25 -20.64
N ASN A 218 -7.07 -32.13 -19.31
CA ASN A 218 -7.27 -33.23 -18.39
C ASN A 218 -8.69 -33.24 -17.81
N SER A 219 -9.48 -34.15 -18.31
CA SER A 219 -10.80 -34.53 -17.74
C SER A 219 -10.73 -35.21 -16.37
N THR A 220 -9.55 -35.30 -15.73
CA THR A 220 -9.29 -36.14 -14.55
C THR A 220 -8.91 -35.40 -13.28
N LEU A 221 -8.90 -34.05 -13.28
CA LEU A 221 -8.69 -33.35 -12.03
C LEU A 221 -9.99 -33.38 -11.20
N GLU A 222 -10.04 -34.31 -10.28
CA GLU A 222 -11.11 -34.36 -9.28
C GLU A 222 -10.56 -33.84 -7.95
N LEU A 223 -11.18 -32.77 -7.43
CA LEU A 223 -10.87 -32.28 -6.10
C LEU A 223 -11.28 -33.30 -5.05
N GLN A 224 -10.37 -33.60 -4.13
CA GLN A 224 -10.61 -34.58 -3.07
C GLN A 224 -11.67 -34.07 -2.07
N GLY A 225 -12.45 -34.99 -1.56
CA GLY A 225 -13.48 -34.74 -0.57
C GLY A 225 -14.90 -35.01 -1.08
N ASN A 226 -15.75 -35.49 -0.15
CA ASN A 226 -17.13 -35.88 -0.47
C ASN A 226 -18.14 -34.71 -0.31
N THR A 227 -17.70 -33.59 0.25
CA THR A 227 -18.52 -32.39 0.48
C THR A 227 -17.91 -31.17 -0.19
N LEU A 228 -18.74 -30.16 -0.50
CA LEU A 228 -18.26 -28.90 -1.08
C LEU A 228 -17.18 -28.22 -0.23
N PRO A 229 -17.32 -28.07 1.12
CA PRO A 229 -16.27 -27.53 1.95
C PRO A 229 -14.94 -28.31 1.88
N ALA A 230 -15.00 -29.65 1.83
CA ALA A 230 -13.81 -30.49 1.70
C ALA A 230 -13.12 -30.29 0.34
N LYS A 231 -13.88 -30.16 -0.74
CA LYS A 231 -13.33 -29.85 -2.08
C LYS A 231 -12.70 -28.47 -2.14
N VAL A 232 -13.33 -27.44 -1.53
CA VAL A 232 -12.75 -26.08 -1.43
C VAL A 232 -11.45 -26.11 -0.64
N PHE A 233 -11.42 -26.82 0.50
CA PHE A 233 -10.20 -26.98 1.30
C PHE A 233 -9.09 -27.71 0.52
N SER A 234 -9.44 -28.76 -0.23
CA SER A 234 -8.49 -29.44 -1.13
C SER A 234 -7.95 -28.49 -2.19
N GLY A 235 -8.81 -27.66 -2.79
CA GLY A 235 -8.40 -26.63 -3.74
C GLY A 235 -7.45 -25.61 -3.15
N PHE A 236 -7.71 -25.16 -1.92
CA PHE A 236 -6.81 -24.27 -1.18
C PHE A 236 -5.45 -24.92 -0.92
N VAL A 237 -5.42 -26.16 -0.45
CA VAL A 237 -4.16 -26.89 -0.18
C VAL A 237 -3.35 -27.10 -1.47
N ASN A 238 -4.01 -27.42 -2.58
CA ASN A 238 -3.36 -27.57 -3.86
C ASN A 238 -2.73 -26.25 -4.33
N TRP A 239 -3.48 -25.14 -4.23
CA TRP A 239 -2.95 -23.80 -4.54
C TRP A 239 -1.76 -23.44 -3.66
N LEU A 240 -1.85 -23.66 -2.33
CA LEU A 240 -0.76 -23.35 -1.39
C LEU A 240 0.51 -24.15 -1.73
N PHE A 241 0.39 -25.44 -1.98
CA PHE A 241 1.53 -26.27 -2.33
C PHE A 241 2.13 -25.89 -3.69
N HIS A 242 1.30 -25.47 -4.62
CA HIS A 242 1.75 -24.93 -5.90
C HIS A 242 2.53 -23.62 -5.70
N CYS A 243 2.03 -22.69 -4.90
CA CYS A 243 2.77 -21.48 -4.53
C CYS A 243 4.11 -21.80 -3.84
N ILE A 244 4.16 -22.81 -2.97
CA ILE A 244 5.41 -23.24 -2.32
C ILE A 244 6.40 -23.81 -3.34
N SER A 245 5.94 -24.54 -4.37
CA SER A 245 6.83 -25.00 -5.41
C SER A 245 7.38 -23.86 -6.27
N ASP A 246 6.52 -22.93 -6.62
CA ASP A 246 6.84 -21.84 -7.55
C ASP A 246 7.72 -20.77 -6.93
N VAL A 247 7.61 -20.55 -5.60
CA VAL A 247 8.44 -19.54 -4.92
C VAL A 247 9.93 -19.80 -5.08
N ALA A 248 10.35 -21.07 -5.25
CA ALA A 248 11.74 -21.42 -5.52
C ALA A 248 12.15 -21.28 -6.98
N GLY A 249 11.25 -20.81 -7.83
CA GLY A 249 11.44 -20.68 -9.27
C GLY A 249 11.07 -21.92 -10.04
N SER A 250 10.66 -21.72 -11.28
CA SER A 250 10.24 -22.78 -12.19
C SER A 250 11.35 -23.83 -12.39
N SER A 251 11.00 -25.10 -12.26
CA SER A 251 11.93 -26.24 -12.45
C SER A 251 12.56 -26.28 -13.84
N GLY A 252 11.88 -25.76 -14.85
CA GLY A 252 12.35 -25.76 -16.23
C GLY A 252 13.49 -24.80 -16.56
N ASN A 253 13.75 -23.81 -15.72
CA ASN A 253 14.79 -22.80 -15.94
C ASN A 253 16.04 -23.01 -15.07
N ARG A 254 16.07 -24.01 -14.18
CA ARG A 254 17.23 -24.32 -13.34
C ARG A 254 18.23 -25.23 -14.06
N GLY A 255 18.91 -24.70 -15.07
CA GLY A 255 20.07 -25.39 -15.70
C GLY A 255 21.39 -25.05 -15.00
N PRO A 256 22.48 -25.83 -15.25
CA PRO A 256 23.81 -25.45 -14.80
C PRO A 256 24.21 -24.07 -15.33
N GLY A 257 24.44 -23.11 -14.46
CA GLY A 257 24.79 -21.73 -14.83
C GLY A 257 23.60 -20.78 -15.10
N SER A 258 22.38 -21.29 -15.04
CA SER A 258 21.16 -20.47 -15.02
C SER A 258 20.76 -20.29 -13.56
N GLY A 259 20.56 -19.09 -13.11
CA GLY A 259 20.02 -18.81 -11.77
C GLY A 259 18.66 -19.48 -11.54
N PRO A 260 18.03 -19.27 -10.39
CA PRO A 260 16.66 -19.68 -10.20
C PRO A 260 15.81 -19.00 -11.28
N GLY A 261 14.93 -19.77 -11.96
CA GLY A 261 13.98 -19.20 -12.92
C GLY A 261 13.02 -18.22 -12.25
N THR A 262 12.22 -17.50 -13.03
CA THR A 262 11.17 -16.61 -12.49
C THR A 262 10.25 -17.40 -11.55
N GLY A 263 10.05 -16.87 -10.36
CA GLY A 263 9.25 -17.49 -9.31
C GLY A 263 7.83 -16.96 -9.27
N LEU A 264 7.22 -16.93 -8.07
CA LEU A 264 5.92 -16.34 -7.88
C LEU A 264 5.93 -14.84 -8.19
N PRO A 265 4.90 -14.31 -8.87
CA PRO A 265 4.75 -12.87 -9.00
C PRO A 265 4.51 -12.22 -7.64
N ILE A 266 4.79 -10.92 -7.54
CA ILE A 266 4.47 -10.14 -6.35
C ILE A 266 2.94 -10.04 -6.24
N PRO A 267 2.35 -10.21 -5.04
CA PRO A 267 0.91 -10.09 -4.83
C PRO A 267 0.34 -8.80 -5.42
N PHE A 268 -0.83 -8.86 -6.00
CA PHE A 268 -1.58 -7.73 -6.59
C PHE A 268 -0.94 -7.07 -7.82
N THR A 269 0.18 -7.58 -8.34
CA THR A 269 0.80 -7.03 -9.56
C THR A 269 0.06 -7.44 -10.84
N GLU A 270 -0.88 -8.41 -10.79
CA GLU A 270 -1.80 -8.72 -11.87
C GLU A 270 -2.62 -7.52 -12.34
N PHE A 271 -2.90 -6.57 -11.44
CA PHE A 271 -3.64 -5.34 -11.79
C PHE A 271 -2.91 -4.48 -12.82
N PHE A 272 -1.57 -4.48 -12.82
CA PHE A 272 -0.81 -3.77 -13.84
C PHE A 272 -1.01 -4.33 -15.25
N GLN A 273 -1.40 -5.60 -15.38
CA GLN A 273 -1.63 -6.23 -16.68
C GLN A 273 -2.93 -5.77 -17.35
N PHE A 274 -3.85 -5.14 -16.60
CA PHE A 274 -5.01 -4.46 -17.17
C PHE A 274 -4.71 -3.05 -17.67
N CYS A 275 -3.52 -2.52 -17.34
CA CYS A 275 -3.07 -1.20 -17.76
C CYS A 275 -2.51 -1.23 -19.20
N ASN A 276 -3.35 -1.60 -20.19
CA ASN A 276 -2.94 -1.69 -21.60
C ASN A 276 -2.88 -0.32 -22.29
N PHE A 277 -2.45 0.69 -21.59
CA PHE A 277 -2.25 2.07 -22.04
C PHE A 277 -0.80 2.51 -21.82
N GLY A 278 -0.45 3.68 -22.37
CA GLY A 278 0.88 4.26 -22.26
C GLY A 278 1.67 4.11 -23.56
N ALA A 279 2.76 4.85 -23.65
CA ALA A 279 3.70 4.84 -24.77
C ALA A 279 5.14 4.85 -24.17
N LEU A 280 5.45 3.79 -23.44
CA LEU A 280 6.73 3.62 -22.75
C LEU A 280 7.76 3.02 -23.72
N LYS A 281 8.90 3.64 -23.88
CA LYS A 281 9.93 3.14 -24.82
C LYS A 281 10.71 1.98 -24.21
N ASP A 282 10.90 0.92 -25.00
CA ASP A 282 11.83 -0.16 -24.68
C ASP A 282 13.26 0.16 -25.20
N ALA A 283 14.16 -0.81 -25.10
CA ALA A 283 15.55 -0.66 -25.54
C ALA A 283 15.68 -0.34 -27.05
N ASP A 284 14.76 -0.82 -27.86
CA ASP A 284 14.73 -0.65 -29.32
C ASP A 284 13.97 0.63 -29.72
N GLY A 285 13.45 1.38 -28.77
CA GLY A 285 12.67 2.60 -28.97
C GLY A 285 11.21 2.37 -29.37
N HIS A 286 10.71 1.13 -29.31
CA HIS A 286 9.31 0.80 -29.57
C HIS A 286 8.43 1.19 -28.38
N ASN A 287 7.24 1.69 -28.69
CA ASN A 287 6.25 1.99 -27.64
C ASN A 287 5.63 0.72 -27.08
N GLN A 288 5.68 0.60 -25.77
CA GLN A 288 5.10 -0.49 -24.99
C GLN A 288 4.02 0.08 -24.06
N THR A 289 3.02 -0.75 -23.73
CA THR A 289 2.06 -0.40 -22.67
C THR A 289 2.64 -0.67 -21.29
N VAL A 290 2.07 -0.08 -20.25
CA VAL A 290 2.43 -0.37 -18.83
C VAL A 290 2.36 -1.88 -18.59
N ALA A 291 1.28 -2.54 -19.04
CA ALA A 291 1.10 -3.99 -18.91
C ALA A 291 2.27 -4.78 -19.50
N THR A 292 2.69 -4.43 -20.72
CA THR A 292 3.81 -5.12 -21.41
C THR A 292 5.15 -4.88 -20.69
N VAL A 293 5.39 -3.64 -20.23
CA VAL A 293 6.61 -3.32 -19.49
C VAL A 293 6.67 -4.13 -18.19
N MET A 294 5.59 -4.21 -17.43
CA MET A 294 5.56 -4.97 -16.17
C MET A 294 5.80 -6.47 -16.35
N ILE A 295 5.29 -7.07 -17.45
CA ILE A 295 5.61 -8.47 -17.80
C ILE A 295 7.11 -8.63 -18.11
N LYS A 296 7.71 -7.72 -18.88
CA LYS A 296 9.15 -7.76 -19.17
C LYS A 296 10.00 -7.59 -17.90
N VAL A 297 9.60 -6.70 -16.98
CA VAL A 297 10.23 -6.53 -15.67
C VAL A 297 10.18 -7.83 -14.86
N TYR A 298 9.04 -8.51 -14.86
CA TYR A 298 8.92 -9.82 -14.25
C TYR A 298 9.83 -10.87 -14.90
N GLU A 299 9.92 -10.89 -16.25
CA GLU A 299 10.79 -11.79 -17.01
C GLU A 299 12.28 -11.59 -16.70
N GLU A 300 12.68 -10.39 -16.30
CA GLU A 300 14.02 -10.06 -15.79
C GLU A 300 14.26 -10.53 -14.33
N GLY A 301 13.26 -11.18 -13.71
CA GLY A 301 13.38 -11.76 -12.37
C GLY A 301 12.79 -10.94 -11.22
N TYR A 302 12.00 -9.90 -11.52
CA TYR A 302 11.31 -9.12 -10.50
C TYR A 302 10.09 -9.90 -9.95
N ASP A 303 10.38 -10.95 -9.22
CA ASP A 303 9.42 -11.85 -8.60
C ASP A 303 9.30 -11.61 -7.07
N LEU A 304 8.52 -12.43 -6.37
CA LEU A 304 8.30 -12.31 -4.93
C LEU A 304 9.62 -12.35 -4.12
N ARG A 305 10.61 -13.13 -4.54
CA ARG A 305 11.91 -13.25 -3.85
C ARG A 305 12.68 -11.94 -3.92
N HIS A 306 12.69 -11.33 -5.11
CA HIS A 306 13.26 -10.00 -5.29
C HIS A 306 12.47 -8.95 -4.51
N GLY A 307 11.14 -9.00 -4.51
CA GLY A 307 10.29 -8.13 -3.70
C GLY A 307 10.60 -8.20 -2.19
N VAL A 308 10.89 -9.40 -1.67
CA VAL A 308 11.35 -9.58 -0.29
C VAL A 308 12.75 -8.97 -0.09
N ALA A 309 13.70 -9.18 -1.01
CA ALA A 309 15.01 -8.55 -0.96
C ALA A 309 14.89 -7.00 -0.97
N ALA A 310 14.06 -6.46 -1.83
CA ALA A 310 13.76 -5.03 -1.95
C ALA A 310 13.05 -4.45 -0.72
N SER A 311 12.42 -5.28 0.12
CA SER A 311 11.83 -4.83 1.38
C SER A 311 12.87 -4.61 2.49
N MET A 312 14.07 -5.15 2.37
CA MET A 312 15.11 -5.04 3.41
C MET A 312 15.60 -3.61 3.66
N PRO A 313 15.87 -2.77 2.65
CA PRO A 313 16.16 -1.36 2.86
C PRO A 313 15.04 -0.60 3.53
N VAL A 314 13.78 -0.94 3.24
CA VAL A 314 12.60 -0.34 3.88
C VAL A 314 12.56 -0.68 5.37
N LEU A 315 12.74 -1.95 5.72
CA LEU A 315 12.84 -2.39 7.11
C LEU A 315 14.02 -1.75 7.84
N LEU A 316 15.17 -1.63 7.18
CA LEU A 316 16.33 -0.96 7.72
C LEU A 316 16.03 0.51 8.03
N ASN A 317 15.38 1.23 7.10
CA ASN A 317 14.96 2.61 7.30
C ASN A 317 14.05 2.75 8.54
N ASP A 318 13.02 1.91 8.64
CA ASP A 318 12.09 1.93 9.78
C ASP A 318 12.81 1.65 11.11
N LEU A 319 13.74 0.69 11.13
CA LEU A 319 14.53 0.35 12.32
C LEU A 319 15.49 1.48 12.72
N LEU A 320 16.23 2.05 11.77
CA LEU A 320 17.14 3.17 12.01
C LEU A 320 16.39 4.37 12.55
N LEU A 321 15.26 4.73 11.97
CA LEU A 321 14.43 5.85 12.40
C LEU A 321 13.91 5.65 13.82
N ARG A 322 13.40 4.46 14.15
CA ARG A 322 12.97 4.15 15.53
C ARG A 322 14.12 4.22 16.51
N ALA A 323 15.30 3.71 16.16
CA ALA A 323 16.47 3.76 17.01
C ALA A 323 16.94 5.21 17.24
N VAL A 324 17.08 5.98 16.16
CA VAL A 324 17.51 7.38 16.22
C VAL A 324 16.48 8.25 16.98
N PHE A 325 15.18 8.02 16.76
CA PHE A 325 14.12 8.68 17.51
C PHE A 325 14.26 8.44 19.02
N VAL A 326 14.39 7.18 19.45
CA VAL A 326 14.56 6.82 20.86
C VAL A 326 15.83 7.44 21.45
N VAL A 327 16.94 7.37 20.72
CA VAL A 327 18.22 7.96 21.13
C VAL A 327 18.08 9.49 21.30
N LYS A 328 17.46 10.18 20.33
CA LYS A 328 17.22 11.62 20.43
C LYS A 328 16.33 11.98 21.62
N GLN A 329 15.23 11.25 21.81
CA GLN A 329 14.30 11.52 22.90
C GLN A 329 14.97 11.35 24.27
N HIS A 330 15.82 10.34 24.43
CA HIS A 330 16.52 10.08 25.68
C HIS A 330 17.66 11.07 25.94
N PHE A 331 18.62 11.17 25.00
CA PHE A 331 19.87 11.91 25.23
C PHE A 331 19.75 13.41 24.93
N TYR A 332 18.89 13.83 24.02
CA TYR A 332 18.76 15.23 23.64
C TYR A 332 17.58 15.90 24.34
N ASN A 333 16.43 15.23 24.41
CA ASN A 333 15.22 15.77 25.03
C ASN A 333 15.09 15.40 26.52
N GLY A 334 15.98 14.57 27.09
CA GLY A 334 16.02 14.22 28.51
C GLY A 334 14.87 13.32 28.97
N ILE A 335 14.16 12.65 28.09
CA ILE A 335 13.04 11.78 28.43
C ILE A 335 13.57 10.48 29.05
N SER A 336 13.00 10.05 30.17
CA SER A 336 13.42 8.82 30.84
C SER A 336 13.04 7.57 30.03
N TRP A 337 13.79 6.48 30.16
CA TRP A 337 13.47 5.20 29.49
C TRP A 337 12.08 4.68 29.85
N SER A 338 11.64 4.90 31.11
CA SER A 338 10.31 4.47 31.57
C SER A 338 9.18 5.25 30.88
N ASP A 339 9.41 6.52 30.54
CA ASP A 339 8.41 7.38 29.90
C ASP A 339 8.38 7.15 28.40
N LEU A 340 9.52 6.86 27.79
CA LEU A 340 9.60 6.46 26.37
C LEU A 340 8.79 5.19 26.05
N LEU A 341 8.73 4.25 27.01
CA LEU A 341 7.94 3.04 26.87
C LEU A 341 6.43 3.27 27.06
N LYS A 342 6.04 4.33 27.84
CA LYS A 342 4.65 4.64 28.16
C LYS A 342 4.00 5.62 27.21
N LYS A 343 4.75 6.60 26.72
CA LYS A 343 4.24 7.72 25.92
C LYS A 343 5.06 7.78 24.63
N ARG A 344 4.61 7.05 23.59
CA ARG A 344 5.14 7.22 22.25
C ARG A 344 4.55 8.49 21.64
N ASP A 345 5.42 9.37 21.15
CA ASP A 345 5.04 10.45 20.26
C ASP A 345 4.93 9.84 18.84
N GLU A 346 3.81 9.14 18.64
CA GLU A 346 3.58 8.34 17.43
C GLU A 346 3.50 9.22 16.18
N ASP A 347 2.90 10.39 16.28
CA ASP A 347 2.75 11.34 15.18
C ASP A 347 4.09 11.87 14.68
N LYS A 348 5.00 12.18 15.61
CA LYS A 348 6.33 12.67 15.29
C LYS A 348 7.18 11.59 14.62
N LEU A 349 7.16 10.38 15.18
CA LEU A 349 7.84 9.24 14.59
C LEU A 349 7.27 8.91 13.21
N GLN A 350 5.95 8.95 13.05
CA GLN A 350 5.27 8.73 11.78
C GLN A 350 5.74 9.72 10.71
N ARG A 351 5.82 11.01 11.04
CA ARG A 351 6.33 12.05 10.15
C ARG A 351 7.79 11.80 9.76
N MET A 352 8.64 11.40 10.71
CA MET A 352 10.03 11.04 10.44
C MET A 352 10.12 9.82 9.50
N VAL A 353 9.28 8.79 9.69
CA VAL A 353 9.23 7.60 8.83
C VAL A 353 8.81 7.98 7.42
N THR A 354 7.82 8.85 7.25
CA THR A 354 7.39 9.35 5.93
C THR A 354 8.53 10.09 5.21
N VAL A 355 9.23 10.97 5.91
CA VAL A 355 10.36 11.72 5.34
C VAL A 355 11.53 10.79 4.97
N GLY A 356 11.86 9.84 5.84
CA GLY A 356 12.90 8.84 5.57
C GLY A 356 12.56 7.94 4.38
N ALA A 357 11.30 7.48 4.28
CA ALA A 357 10.83 6.73 3.12
C ALA A 357 10.91 7.57 1.83
N GLY A 358 10.55 8.86 1.89
CA GLY A 358 10.70 9.78 0.78
C GLY A 358 12.16 9.94 0.33
N ALA A 359 13.10 10.07 1.28
CA ALA A 359 14.53 10.17 0.98
C ALA A 359 15.08 8.87 0.35
N LEU A 360 14.65 7.70 0.85
CA LEU A 360 14.99 6.41 0.25
C LEU A 360 14.49 6.35 -1.20
N CYS A 361 13.21 6.65 -1.44
CA CYS A 361 12.62 6.64 -2.78
C CYS A 361 13.28 7.64 -3.74
N LEU A 362 13.80 8.77 -3.25
CA LEU A 362 14.54 9.73 -4.08
C LEU A 362 15.89 9.16 -4.54
N ILE A 363 16.60 8.42 -3.69
CA ILE A 363 17.86 7.74 -4.07
C ILE A 363 17.57 6.64 -5.09
N ASP A 364 16.58 5.79 -4.83
CA ASP A 364 16.11 4.72 -5.70
C ASP A 364 15.70 5.27 -7.10
N LEU A 365 14.84 6.29 -7.12
CA LEU A 365 14.43 6.96 -8.36
C LEU A 365 15.61 7.53 -9.15
N SER A 366 16.56 8.15 -8.45
CA SER A 366 17.73 8.76 -9.08
C SER A 366 18.62 7.70 -9.72
N GLU A 367 18.83 6.58 -9.06
CA GLU A 367 19.58 5.44 -9.59
C GLU A 367 18.87 4.83 -10.82
N ALA A 368 17.57 4.50 -10.68
CA ALA A 368 16.78 3.96 -11.78
C ALA A 368 16.75 4.89 -13.00
N ALA A 369 16.64 6.21 -12.81
CA ALA A 369 16.65 7.20 -13.89
C ALA A 369 18.00 7.28 -14.60
N ILE A 370 19.10 7.25 -13.84
CA ILE A 370 20.46 7.31 -14.41
C ILE A 370 20.77 6.02 -15.18
N THR A 371 20.42 4.87 -14.62
CA THR A 371 20.79 3.56 -15.18
C THR A 371 19.93 3.19 -16.39
N SER A 372 18.68 3.62 -16.44
CA SER A 372 17.74 3.24 -17.49
C SER A 372 18.02 3.82 -18.86
N TRP A 373 18.69 4.98 -18.95
CA TRP A 373 18.91 5.72 -20.21
C TRP A 373 17.64 5.87 -21.06
N GLY A 374 16.48 5.96 -20.42
CA GLY A 374 15.18 6.10 -21.07
C GLY A 374 14.52 4.79 -21.48
N ASN A 375 15.09 3.64 -21.16
CA ASN A 375 14.46 2.32 -21.29
C ASN A 375 13.59 2.04 -20.07
N TRP A 376 12.28 2.02 -20.24
CA TRP A 376 11.32 1.86 -19.15
C TRP A 376 11.34 0.47 -18.50
N VAL A 377 11.72 -0.58 -19.22
CA VAL A 377 11.88 -1.92 -18.62
C VAL A 377 13.03 -1.89 -17.61
N VAL A 378 14.18 -1.34 -18.01
CA VAL A 378 15.32 -1.18 -17.09
C VAL A 378 14.98 -0.24 -15.94
N PHE A 379 14.28 0.85 -16.21
CA PHE A 379 13.82 1.77 -15.17
C PHE A 379 13.00 1.07 -14.08
N PHE A 380 11.97 0.35 -14.46
CA PHE A 380 11.11 -0.35 -13.49
C PHE A 380 11.79 -1.57 -12.85
N SER A 381 12.76 -2.23 -13.52
CA SER A 381 13.52 -3.32 -12.89
C SER A 381 14.53 -2.85 -11.85
N HIS A 382 14.89 -1.56 -11.88
CA HIS A 382 15.73 -0.92 -10.88
C HIS A 382 14.92 -0.29 -9.74
N LEU A 383 13.61 0.01 -9.94
CA LEU A 383 12.79 0.61 -8.91
C LEU A 383 12.48 -0.37 -7.77
N ASN A 384 12.67 0.10 -6.55
CA ASN A 384 12.24 -0.60 -5.35
C ASN A 384 10.74 -0.40 -5.10
N LEU A 385 9.91 -1.24 -5.73
CA LEU A 385 8.44 -1.15 -5.57
C LEU A 385 7.98 -1.29 -4.12
N SER A 386 8.72 -2.00 -3.26
CA SER A 386 8.42 -2.10 -1.83
C SER A 386 8.57 -0.74 -1.14
N ALA A 387 9.61 0.03 -1.47
CA ALA A 387 9.82 1.37 -0.93
C ALA A 387 8.72 2.34 -1.39
N TRP A 388 8.36 2.32 -2.67
CA TRP A 388 7.29 3.16 -3.21
C TRP A 388 5.92 2.81 -2.63
N THR A 389 5.62 1.53 -2.45
CA THR A 389 4.39 1.07 -1.77
C THR A 389 4.36 1.54 -0.32
N ARG A 390 5.50 1.46 0.38
CA ARG A 390 5.63 1.96 1.75
C ARG A 390 5.41 3.47 1.82
N LEU A 391 6.02 4.24 0.93
CA LEU A 391 5.83 5.70 0.87
C LEU A 391 4.38 6.08 0.60
N ALA A 392 3.71 5.38 -0.32
CA ALA A 392 2.28 5.61 -0.61
C ALA A 392 1.41 5.31 0.63
N ALA A 393 1.65 4.20 1.34
CA ALA A 393 0.95 3.85 2.56
C ALA A 393 1.15 4.91 3.65
N GLN A 394 2.38 5.39 3.84
CA GLN A 394 2.70 6.48 4.78
C GLN A 394 1.98 7.78 4.41
N GLY A 395 1.91 8.11 3.11
CA GLY A 395 1.16 9.27 2.63
C GLY A 395 -0.34 9.20 2.96
N VAL A 396 -0.94 8.02 2.84
CA VAL A 396 -2.34 7.80 3.24
C VAL A 396 -2.52 7.96 4.75
N GLU A 397 -1.61 7.42 5.56
CA GLU A 397 -1.64 7.60 7.02
C GLU A 397 -1.48 9.06 7.43
N GLU A 398 -0.59 9.82 6.80
CA GLU A 398 -0.45 11.27 7.02
C GLU A 398 -1.72 12.04 6.66
N LEU A 399 -2.34 11.72 5.52
CA LEU A 399 -3.62 12.34 5.12
C LEU A 399 -4.74 12.03 6.11
N LYS A 400 -4.78 10.80 6.65
CA LYS A 400 -5.73 10.42 7.69
C LYS A 400 -5.49 11.20 8.97
N LEU A 401 -4.26 11.32 9.43
CA LEU A 401 -3.90 12.11 10.61
C LEU A 401 -4.32 13.59 10.46
N LEU A 402 -4.14 14.17 9.27
CA LEU A 402 -4.59 15.55 8.99
C LEU A 402 -6.12 15.66 9.07
N SER A 403 -6.84 14.69 8.49
CA SER A 403 -8.30 14.66 8.54
C SER A 403 -8.85 14.48 9.95
N ASP A 404 -8.26 13.57 10.74
CA ASP A 404 -8.67 13.32 12.12
C ASP A 404 -8.43 14.55 13.00
N ARG A 405 -7.36 15.32 12.76
CA ARG A 405 -7.10 16.61 13.44
C ARG A 405 -8.12 17.67 13.09
N GLU A 406 -8.50 17.80 11.82
CA GLU A 406 -9.55 18.74 11.43
C GLU A 406 -10.88 18.41 12.10
N MET A 407 -11.24 17.14 12.17
CA MET A 407 -12.47 16.70 12.85
C MET A 407 -12.44 16.99 14.34
N HIS A 408 -11.32 16.69 15.01
CA HIS A 408 -11.16 16.98 16.44
C HIS A 408 -11.23 18.49 16.75
N ASN A 409 -10.66 19.34 15.91
CA ASN A 409 -10.72 20.77 16.06
C ASN A 409 -12.17 21.29 15.89
N ILE A 410 -12.95 20.72 14.99
CA ILE A 410 -14.38 21.04 14.80
C ILE A 410 -15.16 20.64 16.07
N GLU A 411 -14.94 19.47 16.64
CA GLU A 411 -15.59 19.01 17.86
C GLU A 411 -15.28 19.92 19.07
N LEU A 412 -14.03 20.37 19.20
CA LEU A 412 -13.64 21.31 20.26
C LEU A 412 -14.34 22.66 20.10
N LEU A 413 -14.45 23.18 18.88
CA LEU A 413 -15.18 24.40 18.56
C LEU A 413 -16.69 24.28 18.87
N GLU A 414 -17.32 23.18 18.49
CA GLU A 414 -18.72 22.90 18.83
C GLU A 414 -18.95 22.92 20.34
N LYS A 415 -18.09 22.23 21.08
CA LYS A 415 -18.18 22.20 22.55
C LYS A 415 -18.03 23.60 23.18
N GLU A 416 -17.08 24.39 22.72
CA GLU A 416 -16.88 25.75 23.22
C GLU A 416 -18.07 26.68 22.92
N ILE A 417 -18.66 26.55 21.74
CA ILE A 417 -19.87 27.30 21.35
C ILE A 417 -21.06 26.87 22.22
N GLU A 418 -21.25 25.58 22.47
CA GLU A 418 -22.32 25.09 23.34
C GLU A 418 -22.16 25.57 24.79
N GLU A 419 -20.93 25.58 25.34
CA GLU A 419 -20.66 26.12 26.67
C GLU A 419 -20.97 27.61 26.76
N LYS A 420 -20.58 28.40 25.74
CA LYS A 420 -20.92 29.83 25.67
C LYS A 420 -22.43 30.06 25.60
N ARG A 421 -23.14 29.27 24.80
CA ARG A 421 -24.60 29.30 24.70
C ARG A 421 -25.29 29.00 26.01
N ALA A 422 -24.85 27.94 26.71
CA ALA A 422 -25.40 27.57 28.00
C ALA A 422 -25.18 28.68 29.07
N ASN A 423 -24.01 29.32 29.06
CA ASN A 423 -23.70 30.41 29.96
C ASN A 423 -24.56 31.68 29.70
N LEU A 424 -24.79 32.01 28.43
CA LEU A 424 -25.65 33.13 28.06
C LEU A 424 -27.13 32.88 28.39
N LEU A 425 -27.63 31.67 28.18
CA LEU A 425 -29.00 31.28 28.58
C LEU A 425 -29.18 31.38 30.09
N LYS A 426 -28.23 30.87 30.88
CA LYS A 426 -28.24 30.96 32.34
C LYS A 426 -28.25 32.43 32.82
N ARG A 427 -27.45 33.27 32.19
CA ARG A 427 -27.41 34.71 32.49
C ARG A 427 -28.73 35.41 32.14
N SER A 428 -29.36 35.05 31.03
CA SER A 428 -30.67 35.59 30.60
C SER A 428 -31.79 35.20 31.59
N GLU A 429 -31.76 33.97 32.11
CA GLU A 429 -32.70 33.51 33.16
C GLU A 429 -32.55 34.26 34.45
N LEU A 430 -31.32 34.53 34.88
CA LEU A 430 -31.01 35.30 36.09
C LEU A 430 -31.43 36.78 35.99
N LEU A 431 -31.47 37.36 34.80
CA LEU A 431 -31.91 38.73 34.59
C LEU A 431 -33.45 38.85 34.38
N ALA A 432 -34.14 37.74 34.16
CA ALA A 432 -35.60 37.69 34.00
C ALA A 432 -36.31 37.46 35.36
N THR A 433 -35.59 37.07 36.41
CA THR A 433 -36.10 36.97 37.80
C THR A 433 -35.82 38.20 38.58
#